data_9a26a28c1c7aaa79247f7401e661dbb3
#
_entry.id   9a26a28c1c7aaa79247f7401e661dbb3
#
_cell.length_a   1.000
_cell.length_b   1.000
_cell.length_c   1.000
_cell.angle_alpha   90.00
_cell.angle_beta   90.00
_cell.angle_gamma   90.00
#
_symmetry.space_group_name_H-M   'P 1'
#
loop_
_entity.id
_entity.type
_entity.pdbx_description
1 polymer ?
#
loop_
_entity_poly.entity_id
_entity_poly.type
_entity_poly.pdbx_seq_one_letter_code
_entity_poly.pdbx_strand_id
1 'polypeptide(L)'
;MSFREFVEKQIVMCRRKLQSVLPEEENTCEVADFIERNPADSLGLAEGKMGQLLWLCLYAKACPHDAHEETIVKLWSEVIEGIHDRRLPANFKYGLAGIGWALLYLKENGLIEDDISGEIEEIDKQVSCYRLDREDDLSLMTGAAGILAYILARIAYAEHYKVPASWIGNDKETLLAVAKRIEAESKELNALICAKRFLLYIQEGYDEQNMPVALSEWIDYHTEMPEGRCEWDNSLVGKTLSSSVHYLITKIKLTTQ
;
A
#
# COMPACT_ATOMS: atom_id res chain seq x y z
N MET A 1 16.94 -23.49 -1.47
CA MET A 1 15.89 -22.64 -2.03
C MET A 1 16.28 -21.21 -1.76
N SER A 2 16.51 -20.41 -2.80
CA SER A 2 16.84 -19.00 -2.65
C SER A 2 15.65 -18.23 -2.08
N PHE A 3 15.89 -17.04 -1.49
CA PHE A 3 14.79 -16.18 -1.01
C PHE A 3 13.83 -15.83 -2.14
N ARG A 4 14.36 -15.56 -3.34
CA ARG A 4 13.57 -15.30 -4.54
C ARG A 4 12.63 -16.47 -4.87
N GLU A 5 13.14 -17.70 -4.91
CA GLU A 5 12.32 -18.91 -5.14
C GLU A 5 11.23 -19.09 -4.06
N PHE A 6 11.54 -18.75 -2.81
CA PHE A 6 10.57 -18.81 -1.72
C PHE A 6 9.43 -17.81 -1.92
N VAL A 7 9.75 -16.53 -2.21
CA VAL A 7 8.75 -15.47 -2.45
C VAL A 7 7.91 -15.78 -3.68
N GLU A 8 8.53 -16.16 -4.80
CA GLU A 8 7.83 -16.54 -6.03
C GLU A 8 6.85 -17.72 -5.78
N LYS A 9 7.27 -18.72 -5.00
CA LYS A 9 6.41 -19.85 -4.65
C LYS A 9 5.22 -19.44 -3.79
N GLN A 10 5.40 -18.53 -2.83
CA GLN A 10 4.31 -17.98 -2.02
C GLN A 10 3.33 -17.18 -2.88
N ILE A 11 3.83 -16.28 -3.73
CA ILE A 11 3.02 -15.49 -4.66
C ILE A 11 2.18 -16.39 -5.56
N VAL A 12 2.77 -17.44 -6.14
CA VAL A 12 2.06 -18.39 -7.00
C VAL A 12 0.97 -19.15 -6.22
N MET A 13 1.24 -19.56 -4.99
CA MET A 13 0.25 -20.23 -4.14
C MET A 13 -0.93 -19.31 -3.80
N CYS A 14 -0.66 -18.05 -3.44
CA CYS A 14 -1.69 -17.05 -3.17
C CYS A 14 -2.54 -16.76 -4.43
N ARG A 15 -1.90 -16.52 -5.58
CA ARG A 15 -2.60 -16.31 -6.86
C ARG A 15 -3.54 -17.46 -7.23
N ARG A 16 -3.16 -18.72 -7.00
CA ARG A 16 -4.03 -19.88 -7.26
C ARG A 16 -5.25 -19.93 -6.35
N LYS A 17 -5.12 -19.53 -5.08
CA LYS A 17 -6.25 -19.44 -4.15
C LYS A 17 -7.23 -18.34 -4.55
N LEU A 18 -6.72 -17.17 -5.00
CA LEU A 18 -7.53 -16.01 -5.39
C LEU A 18 -8.27 -16.22 -6.73
N GLN A 19 -7.68 -16.92 -7.71
CA GLN A 19 -8.34 -17.21 -8.99
C GLN A 19 -9.65 -18.00 -8.84
N SER A 20 -9.87 -18.65 -7.71
CA SER A 20 -11.12 -19.38 -7.44
C SER A 20 -12.23 -18.51 -6.83
N VAL A 21 -11.97 -17.23 -6.53
CA VAL A 21 -12.87 -16.31 -5.79
C VAL A 21 -12.86 -14.91 -6.40
N LEU A 22 -12.75 -14.79 -7.73
CA LEU A 22 -12.87 -13.48 -8.38
C LEU A 22 -14.33 -13.00 -8.27
N PRO A 23 -14.57 -11.79 -7.76
CA PRO A 23 -15.90 -11.20 -7.79
C PRO A 23 -16.33 -10.99 -9.25
N GLU A 24 -17.57 -11.27 -9.55
CA GLU A 24 -18.17 -10.95 -10.83
C GLU A 24 -18.20 -9.42 -11.03
N GLU A 25 -18.27 -8.97 -12.29
CA GLU A 25 -18.24 -7.54 -12.65
C GLU A 25 -19.35 -6.73 -11.93
N GLU A 26 -20.52 -7.32 -11.73
CA GLU A 26 -21.64 -6.75 -10.96
C GLU A 26 -21.25 -6.39 -9.52
N ASN A 27 -20.42 -7.16 -8.88
CA ASN A 27 -19.99 -6.91 -7.49
C ASN A 27 -19.06 -5.69 -7.37
N THR A 28 -18.29 -5.32 -8.40
CA THR A 28 -17.41 -4.16 -8.33
C THR A 28 -18.16 -2.83 -8.42
N CYS A 29 -19.22 -2.76 -9.21
CA CYS A 29 -20.12 -1.59 -9.25
C CYS A 29 -20.79 -1.37 -7.89
N GLU A 30 -21.30 -2.43 -7.26
CA GLU A 30 -21.89 -2.35 -5.92
C GLU A 30 -20.90 -1.87 -4.86
N VAL A 31 -19.60 -2.22 -4.97
CA VAL A 31 -18.55 -1.71 -4.08
C VAL A 31 -18.33 -0.21 -4.26
N ALA A 32 -18.29 0.28 -5.51
CA ALA A 32 -18.14 1.70 -5.79
C ALA A 32 -19.31 2.51 -5.21
N ASP A 33 -20.54 2.06 -5.44
CA ASP A 33 -21.77 2.61 -4.87
C ASP A 33 -21.76 2.59 -3.34
N PHE A 34 -21.24 1.52 -2.74
CA PHE A 34 -21.12 1.40 -1.30
C PHE A 34 -20.14 2.42 -0.73
N ILE A 35 -18.98 2.60 -1.34
CA ILE A 35 -17.99 3.60 -0.91
C ILE A 35 -18.58 5.01 -0.98
N GLU A 36 -19.30 5.35 -2.06
CA GLU A 36 -19.94 6.65 -2.23
C GLU A 36 -20.93 6.97 -1.10
N ARG A 37 -21.74 5.97 -0.72
CA ARG A 37 -22.76 6.12 0.34
C ARG A 37 -22.19 6.04 1.75
N ASN A 38 -21.03 5.43 1.92
CA ASN A 38 -20.40 5.15 3.21
C ASN A 38 -18.93 5.55 3.24
N PRO A 39 -18.61 6.86 3.16
CA PRO A 39 -17.23 7.31 3.25
C PRO A 39 -16.67 6.98 4.65
N ALA A 40 -15.43 6.51 4.70
CA ALA A 40 -14.77 6.20 5.95
C ALA A 40 -14.53 7.47 6.80
N ASP A 41 -14.50 7.31 8.12
CA ASP A 41 -14.21 8.41 9.05
C ASP A 41 -12.71 8.70 9.16
N SER A 42 -11.88 7.65 9.10
CA SER A 42 -10.43 7.75 9.18
C SER A 42 -9.79 8.07 7.82
N LEU A 43 -8.54 8.55 7.82
CA LEU A 43 -7.82 8.87 6.58
C LEU A 43 -6.93 7.72 6.09
N GLY A 44 -6.64 6.74 6.91
CA GLY A 44 -5.65 5.69 6.66
C GLY A 44 -5.88 4.84 5.40
N LEU A 45 -4.87 4.03 5.08
CA LEU A 45 -4.89 3.15 3.91
C LEU A 45 -5.80 1.92 4.11
N ALA A 46 -5.64 1.20 5.23
CA ALA A 46 -6.32 -0.09 5.39
C ALA A 46 -7.82 0.05 5.73
N GLU A 47 -8.18 1.03 6.52
CA GLU A 47 -9.55 1.24 7.03
C GLU A 47 -9.95 2.71 6.92
N GLY A 48 -9.63 3.38 5.79
CA GLY A 48 -9.86 4.81 5.67
C GLY A 48 -10.05 5.32 4.26
N LYS A 49 -10.19 6.64 4.15
CA LYS A 49 -10.45 7.35 2.89
C LYS A 49 -9.36 7.13 1.85
N MET A 50 -8.08 6.97 2.27
CA MET A 50 -7.00 6.68 1.32
C MET A 50 -7.19 5.32 0.66
N GLY A 51 -7.64 4.30 1.41
CA GLY A 51 -7.96 3.00 0.84
C GLY A 51 -9.15 3.04 -0.12
N GLN A 52 -10.20 3.77 0.24
CA GLN A 52 -11.36 4.00 -0.61
C GLN A 52 -10.98 4.75 -1.89
N LEU A 53 -10.18 5.80 -1.77
CA LEU A 53 -9.66 6.58 -2.90
C LEU A 53 -8.83 5.71 -3.85
N LEU A 54 -7.88 4.94 -3.31
CA LEU A 54 -7.06 4.02 -4.09
C LEU A 54 -7.92 3.01 -4.85
N TRP A 55 -8.92 2.46 -4.20
CA TRP A 55 -9.84 1.51 -4.81
C TRP A 55 -10.64 2.16 -5.94
N LEU A 56 -11.22 3.36 -5.74
CA LEU A 56 -11.99 4.07 -6.76
C LEU A 56 -11.11 4.51 -7.94
N CYS A 57 -9.87 4.90 -7.73
CA CYS A 57 -8.94 5.20 -8.81
C CYS A 57 -8.65 3.95 -9.69
N LEU A 58 -8.47 2.79 -9.06
CA LEU A 58 -8.36 1.52 -9.78
C LEU A 58 -9.65 1.17 -10.54
N TYR A 59 -10.80 1.36 -9.90
CA TYR A 59 -12.11 1.12 -10.52
C TYR A 59 -12.33 2.02 -11.73
N ALA A 60 -12.11 3.34 -11.61
CA ALA A 60 -12.24 4.30 -12.71
C ALA A 60 -11.33 3.95 -13.90
N LYS A 61 -10.11 3.46 -13.63
CA LYS A 61 -9.20 2.98 -14.69
C LYS A 61 -9.71 1.71 -15.37
N ALA A 62 -10.31 0.80 -14.62
CA ALA A 62 -10.85 -0.47 -15.14
C ALA A 62 -12.22 -0.31 -15.81
N CYS A 63 -13.02 0.66 -15.37
CA CYS A 63 -14.41 0.92 -15.78
C CYS A 63 -14.63 2.41 -16.10
N PRO A 64 -14.05 2.96 -17.20
CA PRO A 64 -14.05 4.42 -17.44
C PRO A 64 -15.44 5.05 -17.64
N HIS A 65 -16.46 4.25 -17.93
CA HIS A 65 -17.84 4.72 -18.15
C HIS A 65 -18.63 4.95 -16.85
N ASP A 66 -18.08 4.48 -15.74
CA ASP A 66 -18.70 4.56 -14.41
C ASP A 66 -17.62 4.94 -13.37
N ALA A 67 -17.10 6.14 -13.49
CA ALA A 67 -15.83 6.51 -12.84
C ALA A 67 -15.97 7.10 -11.43
N HIS A 68 -17.16 7.40 -10.94
CA HIS A 68 -17.39 8.04 -9.63
C HIS A 68 -16.50 9.27 -9.35
N GLU A 69 -16.27 10.11 -10.37
CA GLU A 69 -15.31 11.22 -10.34
C GLU A 69 -15.53 12.19 -9.17
N GLU A 70 -16.80 12.55 -8.87
CA GLU A 70 -17.11 13.46 -7.77
C GLU A 70 -16.67 12.89 -6.42
N THR A 71 -16.86 11.59 -6.22
CA THR A 71 -16.44 10.91 -4.98
C THR A 71 -14.92 10.82 -4.90
N ILE A 72 -14.22 10.55 -6.01
CA ILE A 72 -12.76 10.55 -6.07
C ILE A 72 -12.21 11.93 -5.68
N VAL A 73 -12.72 13.00 -6.31
CA VAL A 73 -12.28 14.38 -6.03
C VAL A 73 -12.52 14.75 -4.57
N LYS A 74 -13.67 14.38 -4.02
CA LYS A 74 -13.99 14.65 -2.61
C LYS A 74 -13.02 13.91 -1.67
N LEU A 75 -12.83 12.60 -1.86
CA LEU A 75 -11.92 11.81 -1.02
C LEU A 75 -10.48 12.30 -1.14
N TRP A 76 -10.04 12.67 -2.35
CA TRP A 76 -8.74 13.27 -2.59
C TRP A 76 -8.55 14.53 -1.75
N SER A 77 -9.47 15.50 -1.85
CA SER A 77 -9.40 16.75 -1.09
C SER A 77 -9.33 16.50 0.42
N GLU A 78 -10.18 15.59 0.93
CA GLU A 78 -10.22 15.27 2.35
C GLU A 78 -8.95 14.57 2.86
N VAL A 79 -8.30 13.74 2.03
CA VAL A 79 -7.01 13.10 2.36
C VAL A 79 -5.90 14.14 2.37
N ILE A 80 -5.81 15.00 1.35
CA ILE A 80 -4.77 16.03 1.24
C ILE A 80 -4.87 17.05 2.38
N GLU A 81 -6.07 17.58 2.65
CA GLU A 81 -6.30 18.45 3.79
C GLU A 81 -5.89 17.78 5.11
N GLY A 82 -6.25 16.51 5.27
CA GLY A 82 -5.94 15.78 6.48
C GLY A 82 -4.45 15.51 6.71
N ILE A 83 -3.62 15.42 5.68
CA ILE A 83 -2.15 15.32 5.80
C ILE A 83 -1.59 16.61 6.44
N HIS A 84 -2.12 17.76 6.06
CA HIS A 84 -1.63 19.06 6.54
C HIS A 84 -2.20 19.46 7.89
N ASP A 85 -3.45 19.14 8.16
CA ASP A 85 -4.20 19.70 9.31
C ASP A 85 -4.25 18.78 10.53
N ARG A 86 -3.95 17.48 10.37
CA ARG A 86 -4.10 16.47 11.42
C ARG A 86 -2.77 15.85 11.80
N ARG A 87 -2.61 15.57 13.07
CA ARG A 87 -1.51 14.71 13.56
C ARG A 87 -1.93 13.25 13.39
N LEU A 88 -1.53 12.67 12.26
CA LEU A 88 -1.76 11.27 11.97
C LEU A 88 -0.65 10.40 12.58
N PRO A 89 -0.95 9.13 12.95
CA PRO A 89 0.10 8.19 13.34
C PRO A 89 1.05 7.94 12.16
N ALA A 90 2.28 7.54 12.45
CA ALA A 90 3.26 7.24 11.38
C ALA A 90 3.03 5.89 10.71
N ASN A 91 2.23 4.99 11.30
CA ASN A 91 2.07 3.61 10.84
C ASN A 91 1.43 3.46 9.45
N PHE A 92 1.48 2.22 8.93
CA PHE A 92 1.00 1.91 7.59
C PHE A 92 -0.53 1.79 7.51
N LYS A 93 -1.17 1.22 8.55
CA LYS A 93 -2.60 0.92 8.53
C LYS A 93 -3.48 2.18 8.53
N TYR A 94 -3.22 3.07 9.48
CA TYR A 94 -4.08 4.21 9.78
C TYR A 94 -3.43 5.56 9.49
N GLY A 95 -2.14 5.57 9.12
CA GLY A 95 -1.32 6.75 9.17
C GLY A 95 -0.55 7.08 7.92
N LEU A 96 0.43 7.96 8.13
CA LEU A 96 1.18 8.64 7.08
C LEU A 96 1.96 7.70 6.17
N ALA A 97 2.57 6.63 6.72
CA ALA A 97 3.33 5.67 5.92
C ALA A 97 2.45 4.97 4.87
N GLY A 98 1.23 4.57 5.24
CA GLY A 98 0.28 3.97 4.30
C GLY A 98 -0.27 4.96 3.30
N ILE A 99 -0.59 6.19 3.74
CA ILE A 99 -1.07 7.25 2.85
C ILE A 99 0.01 7.59 1.83
N GLY A 100 1.24 7.84 2.28
CA GLY A 100 2.36 8.17 1.40
C GLY A 100 2.68 7.04 0.42
N TRP A 101 2.68 5.80 0.88
CA TRP A 101 2.85 4.64 0.01
C TRP A 101 1.78 4.58 -1.09
N ALA A 102 0.51 4.82 -0.73
CA ALA A 102 -0.59 4.77 -1.70
C ALA A 102 -0.53 5.94 -2.70
N LEU A 103 -0.15 7.15 -2.28
CA LEU A 103 0.07 8.28 -3.20
C LEU A 103 1.15 7.96 -4.22
N LEU A 104 2.28 7.40 -3.78
CA LEU A 104 3.35 6.96 -4.67
C LEU A 104 2.88 5.89 -5.64
N TYR A 105 2.11 4.91 -5.15
CA TYR A 105 1.53 3.86 -5.98
C TYR A 105 0.59 4.42 -7.05
N LEU A 106 -0.31 5.34 -6.69
CA LEU A 106 -1.22 5.99 -7.63
C LEU A 106 -0.44 6.72 -8.73
N LYS A 107 0.61 7.44 -8.36
CA LYS A 107 1.45 8.20 -9.30
C LYS A 107 2.24 7.30 -10.24
N GLU A 108 2.91 6.26 -9.72
CA GLU A 108 3.71 5.33 -10.51
C GLU A 108 2.89 4.52 -11.51
N ASN A 109 1.63 4.22 -11.17
CA ASN A 109 0.73 3.46 -12.05
C ASN A 109 -0.12 4.36 -12.97
N GLY A 110 0.13 5.67 -13.00
CA GLY A 110 -0.60 6.62 -13.84
C GLY A 110 -2.10 6.65 -13.54
N LEU A 111 -2.46 6.49 -12.27
CA LEU A 111 -3.83 6.57 -11.75
C LEU A 111 -4.21 7.99 -11.36
N ILE A 112 -3.21 8.85 -11.17
CA ILE A 112 -3.33 10.30 -10.93
C ILE A 112 -2.29 11.04 -11.77
N GLU A 113 -2.65 12.24 -12.25
CA GLU A 113 -1.74 13.11 -13.00
C GLU A 113 -1.13 14.20 -12.13
N ASP A 114 -1.78 14.55 -11.02
CA ASP A 114 -1.39 15.63 -10.12
C ASP A 114 0.06 15.49 -9.63
N ASP A 115 0.68 16.64 -9.35
CA ASP A 115 1.95 16.68 -8.64
C ASP A 115 1.70 16.46 -7.14
N ILE A 116 2.31 15.42 -6.59
CA ILE A 116 2.19 15.03 -5.18
C ILE A 116 3.43 15.37 -4.36
N SER A 117 4.34 16.16 -4.92
CA SER A 117 5.63 16.45 -4.26
C SER A 117 5.46 17.12 -2.91
N GLY A 118 4.52 18.06 -2.80
CA GLY A 118 4.23 18.78 -1.55
C GLY A 118 3.68 17.87 -0.46
N GLU A 119 2.76 16.99 -0.80
CA GLU A 119 2.16 16.02 0.11
C GLU A 119 3.20 15.01 0.60
N ILE A 120 4.03 14.53 -0.30
CA ILE A 120 5.10 13.59 0.04
C ILE A 120 6.16 14.26 0.93
N GLU A 121 6.54 15.51 0.67
CA GLU A 121 7.46 16.26 1.54
C GLU A 121 6.89 16.46 2.96
N GLU A 122 5.61 16.78 3.08
CA GLU A 122 4.97 16.93 4.39
C GLU A 122 4.87 15.58 5.13
N ILE A 123 4.55 14.49 4.42
CA ILE A 123 4.57 13.13 5.00
C ILE A 123 5.98 12.77 5.46
N ASP A 124 7.01 12.96 4.62
CA ASP A 124 8.41 12.68 4.94
C ASP A 124 8.84 13.44 6.21
N LYS A 125 8.47 14.70 6.32
CA LYS A 125 8.76 15.55 7.48
C LYS A 125 8.09 15.02 8.76
N GLN A 126 6.81 14.65 8.70
CA GLN A 126 6.09 14.13 9.86
C GLN A 126 6.60 12.73 10.27
N VAL A 127 6.83 11.83 9.31
CA VAL A 127 7.38 10.50 9.55
C VAL A 127 8.80 10.58 10.12
N SER A 128 9.61 11.56 9.71
CA SER A 128 10.97 11.76 10.23
C SER A 128 11.02 12.07 11.74
N CYS A 129 9.93 12.55 12.30
CA CYS A 129 9.83 12.79 13.74
C CYS A 129 9.62 11.50 14.56
N TYR A 130 9.33 10.39 13.88
CA TYR A 130 9.06 9.12 14.54
C TYR A 130 10.36 8.36 14.84
N ARG A 131 10.47 7.87 16.07
CA ARG A 131 11.67 7.16 16.56
C ARG A 131 11.58 5.66 16.24
N LEU A 132 11.91 5.33 14.99
CA LEU A 132 11.84 3.96 14.47
C LEU A 132 12.74 2.98 15.24
N ASP A 133 13.86 3.47 15.79
CA ASP A 133 14.79 2.71 16.62
C ASP A 133 14.20 2.26 17.97
N ARG A 134 13.12 2.89 18.42
CA ARG A 134 12.43 2.60 19.68
C ARG A 134 11.09 1.91 19.51
N GLU A 135 10.71 1.59 18.29
CA GLU A 135 9.44 0.92 18.01
C GLU A 135 9.54 -0.57 18.37
N ASP A 136 8.71 -1.02 19.30
CA ASP A 136 8.68 -2.42 19.74
C ASP A 136 7.79 -3.27 18.83
N ASP A 137 6.76 -2.67 18.22
CA ASP A 137 5.93 -3.33 17.22
C ASP A 137 6.68 -3.44 15.88
N LEU A 138 6.98 -4.66 15.47
CA LEU A 138 7.70 -4.96 14.23
C LEU A 138 6.76 -5.35 13.08
N SER A 139 5.45 -5.27 13.31
CA SER A 139 4.45 -5.64 12.29
C SER A 139 4.42 -4.67 11.12
N LEU A 140 3.86 -5.13 10.00
CA LEU A 140 3.67 -4.28 8.83
C LEU A 140 2.62 -3.20 9.06
N MET A 141 1.47 -3.57 9.60
CA MET A 141 0.32 -2.67 9.62
C MET A 141 0.46 -1.54 10.64
N THR A 142 0.97 -1.84 11.83
CA THR A 142 1.02 -0.87 12.94
C THR A 142 2.42 -0.51 13.39
N GLY A 143 3.42 -1.31 12.99
CA GLY A 143 4.78 -1.22 13.49
C GLY A 143 5.83 -0.72 12.49
N ALA A 144 7.09 -0.99 12.86
CA ALA A 144 8.28 -0.53 12.16
C ALA A 144 8.37 -0.99 10.70
N ALA A 145 7.90 -2.21 10.38
CA ALA A 145 7.97 -2.72 9.03
C ALA A 145 7.11 -1.92 8.05
N GLY A 146 5.99 -1.35 8.48
CA GLY A 146 5.16 -0.50 7.64
C GLY A 146 5.82 0.83 7.28
N ILE A 147 6.54 1.42 8.23
CA ILE A 147 7.33 2.64 7.97
C ILE A 147 8.49 2.32 7.03
N LEU A 148 9.16 1.19 7.23
CA LEU A 148 10.21 0.72 6.34
C LEU A 148 9.70 0.45 4.91
N ALA A 149 8.46 -0.04 4.77
CA ALA A 149 7.80 -0.22 3.48
C ALA A 149 7.58 1.12 2.74
N TYR A 150 7.17 2.15 3.46
CA TYR A 150 7.05 3.50 2.90
C TYR A 150 8.42 4.05 2.47
N ILE A 151 9.45 3.90 3.30
CA ILE A 151 10.82 4.33 2.97
C ILE A 151 11.31 3.63 1.69
N LEU A 152 11.06 2.33 1.55
CA LEU A 152 11.39 1.59 0.33
C LEU A 152 10.67 2.14 -0.91
N ALA A 153 9.38 2.42 -0.80
CA ALA A 153 8.61 3.03 -1.89
C ALA A 153 9.16 4.42 -2.28
N ARG A 154 9.55 5.22 -1.28
CA ARG A 154 10.19 6.54 -1.51
C ARG A 154 11.53 6.41 -2.24
N ILE A 155 12.33 5.43 -1.86
CA ILE A 155 13.61 5.15 -2.54
C ILE A 155 13.35 4.73 -3.98
N ALA A 156 12.44 3.80 -4.22
CA ALA A 156 12.08 3.35 -5.56
C ALA A 156 11.59 4.50 -6.44
N TYR A 157 10.70 5.33 -5.92
CA TYR A 157 10.21 6.52 -6.60
C TYR A 157 11.34 7.49 -6.96
N ALA A 158 12.26 7.75 -6.01
CA ALA A 158 13.40 8.64 -6.22
C ALA A 158 14.34 8.12 -7.32
N GLU A 159 14.60 6.83 -7.35
CA GLU A 159 15.43 6.21 -8.39
C GLU A 159 14.75 6.25 -9.77
N HIS A 160 13.44 5.98 -9.82
CA HIS A 160 12.68 6.02 -11.07
C HIS A 160 12.63 7.42 -11.68
N TYR A 161 12.29 8.43 -10.88
CA TYR A 161 12.12 9.80 -11.34
C TYR A 161 13.39 10.65 -11.28
N LYS A 162 14.53 10.06 -10.86
CA LYS A 162 15.83 10.73 -10.70
C LYS A 162 15.77 11.97 -9.79
N VAL A 163 14.96 11.89 -8.74
CA VAL A 163 14.88 12.91 -7.70
C VAL A 163 15.73 12.48 -6.50
N PRO A 164 16.14 13.41 -5.61
CA PRO A 164 16.93 13.03 -4.43
C PRO A 164 16.20 11.99 -3.56
N ALA A 165 16.88 10.88 -3.26
CA ALA A 165 16.38 9.90 -2.31
C ALA A 165 16.46 10.47 -0.90
N SER A 166 15.40 10.28 -0.13
CA SER A 166 15.37 10.64 1.28
C SER A 166 15.31 9.38 2.13
N TRP A 167 16.17 9.32 3.16
CA TRP A 167 16.09 8.32 4.23
C TRP A 167 15.04 8.69 5.30
N ILE A 168 14.24 9.74 5.01
CA ILE A 168 13.16 10.24 5.87
C ILE A 168 13.65 10.47 7.30
N GLY A 169 14.69 11.32 7.43
CA GLY A 169 15.24 11.71 8.73
C GLY A 169 15.98 10.62 9.50
N ASN A 170 16.09 9.42 8.94
CA ASN A 170 16.87 8.33 9.53
C ASN A 170 18.27 8.28 8.90
N ASP A 171 19.24 7.72 9.64
CA ASP A 171 20.50 7.28 9.03
C ASP A 171 20.40 5.83 8.53
N LYS A 172 21.27 5.50 7.60
CA LYS A 172 21.31 4.15 7.00
C LYS A 172 21.54 3.05 8.02
N GLU A 173 22.35 3.32 9.04
CA GLU A 173 22.71 2.40 10.11
C GLU A 173 21.50 2.06 10.98
N THR A 174 20.70 3.05 11.32
CA THR A 174 19.43 2.88 12.07
C THR A 174 18.45 2.02 11.27
N LEU A 175 18.21 2.32 10.01
CA LEU A 175 17.31 1.54 9.17
C LEU A 175 17.81 0.09 8.98
N LEU A 176 19.12 -0.09 8.83
CA LEU A 176 19.74 -1.41 8.75
C LEU A 176 19.55 -2.21 10.06
N ALA A 177 19.70 -1.57 11.20
CA ALA A 177 19.48 -2.21 12.50
C ALA A 177 18.02 -2.63 12.68
N VAL A 178 17.08 -1.76 12.31
CA VAL A 178 15.63 -2.06 12.34
C VAL A 178 15.29 -3.22 11.41
N ALA A 179 15.76 -3.21 10.17
CA ALA A 179 15.52 -4.30 9.22
C ALA A 179 16.05 -5.64 9.73
N LYS A 180 17.28 -5.67 10.29
CA LYS A 180 17.84 -6.88 10.91
C LYS A 180 17.03 -7.35 12.12
N ARG A 181 16.52 -6.43 12.95
CA ARG A 181 15.67 -6.78 14.08
C ARG A 181 14.34 -7.39 13.61
N ILE A 182 13.71 -6.82 12.59
CA ILE A 182 12.51 -7.38 11.97
C ILE A 182 12.82 -8.79 11.44
N GLU A 183 13.92 -8.97 10.71
CA GLU A 183 14.30 -10.29 10.17
C GLU A 183 14.52 -11.34 11.27
N ALA A 184 15.09 -10.95 12.41
CA ALA A 184 15.41 -11.85 13.51
C ALA A 184 14.21 -12.18 14.42
N GLU A 185 13.30 -11.24 14.64
CA GLU A 185 12.29 -11.31 15.70
C GLU A 185 10.86 -11.42 15.18
N SER A 186 10.55 -10.90 13.98
CA SER A 186 9.21 -10.91 13.44
C SER A 186 8.81 -12.33 12.97
N LYS A 187 7.55 -12.66 13.22
CA LYS A 187 6.89 -13.88 12.70
C LYS A 187 5.95 -13.57 11.54
N GLU A 188 5.73 -12.31 11.25
CA GLU A 188 4.85 -11.84 10.18
C GLU A 188 5.59 -11.89 8.84
N LEU A 189 5.05 -12.65 7.89
CA LEU A 189 5.68 -12.86 6.58
C LEU A 189 5.91 -11.56 5.82
N ASN A 190 4.95 -10.63 5.85
CA ASN A 190 5.05 -9.35 5.15
C ASN A 190 6.12 -8.43 5.73
N ALA A 191 6.21 -8.39 7.06
CA ALA A 191 7.28 -7.66 7.73
C ALA A 191 8.65 -8.23 7.35
N LEU A 192 8.78 -9.56 7.30
CA LEU A 192 10.01 -10.25 6.88
C LEU A 192 10.36 -9.95 5.41
N ILE A 193 9.37 -9.93 4.51
CA ILE A 193 9.60 -9.59 3.09
C ILE A 193 10.09 -8.15 2.98
N CYS A 194 9.46 -7.21 3.67
CA CYS A 194 9.87 -5.81 3.69
C CYS A 194 11.31 -5.64 4.18
N ALA A 195 11.65 -6.24 5.32
CA ALA A 195 13.00 -6.17 5.88
C ALA A 195 14.05 -6.75 4.94
N LYS A 196 13.79 -7.92 4.35
CA LYS A 196 14.72 -8.56 3.40
C LYS A 196 14.91 -7.76 2.13
N ARG A 197 13.88 -7.14 1.58
CA ARG A 197 14.01 -6.21 0.44
C ARG A 197 14.89 -5.02 0.77
N PHE A 198 14.70 -4.43 1.95
CA PHE A 198 15.57 -3.36 2.40
C PHE A 198 17.04 -3.81 2.54
N LEU A 199 17.27 -4.98 3.12
CA LEU A 199 18.61 -5.54 3.25
C LEU A 199 19.26 -5.80 1.88
N LEU A 200 18.52 -6.33 0.92
CA LEU A 200 18.98 -6.52 -0.46
C LEU A 200 19.31 -5.18 -1.12
N TYR A 201 18.45 -4.19 -0.99
CA TYR A 201 18.72 -2.84 -1.50
C TYR A 201 20.03 -2.28 -0.95
N ILE A 202 20.30 -2.45 0.34
CA ILE A 202 21.54 -1.98 0.96
C ILE A 202 22.79 -2.72 0.42
N GLN A 203 22.67 -4.00 0.06
CA GLN A 203 23.76 -4.85 -0.42
C GLN A 203 24.01 -4.71 -1.91
N GLU A 204 22.99 -4.65 -2.72
CA GLU A 204 23.04 -4.79 -4.17
C GLU A 204 22.64 -3.52 -4.92
N GLY A 205 22.06 -2.54 -4.21
CA GLY A 205 21.51 -1.32 -4.80
C GLY A 205 20.06 -1.49 -5.28
N TYR A 206 19.61 -0.50 -6.05
CA TYR A 206 18.27 -0.50 -6.63
C TYR A 206 18.15 -1.54 -7.75
N ASP A 207 17.10 -2.36 -7.65
CA ASP A 207 16.67 -3.27 -8.70
C ASP A 207 15.13 -3.25 -8.76
N GLU A 208 14.55 -2.93 -9.93
CA GLU A 208 13.10 -2.90 -10.14
C GLU A 208 12.38 -4.20 -9.77
N GLN A 209 13.08 -5.34 -9.82
CA GLN A 209 12.52 -6.64 -9.43
C GLN A 209 12.49 -6.86 -7.91
N ASN A 210 13.35 -6.13 -7.17
CA ASN A 210 13.47 -6.24 -5.71
C ASN A 210 12.72 -5.14 -4.96
N MET A 211 12.27 -4.12 -5.67
CA MET A 211 11.52 -2.94 -5.20
C MET A 211 10.29 -2.78 -6.08
N PRO A 212 9.31 -2.03 -5.76
CA PRO A 212 8.51 -1.96 -4.56
C PRO A 212 7.55 -3.17 -4.42
N VAL A 213 6.89 -3.29 -3.28
CA VAL A 213 5.82 -4.28 -3.11
C VAL A 213 4.62 -3.82 -3.93
N ALA A 214 4.24 -4.59 -4.94
CA ALA A 214 3.00 -4.31 -5.67
C ALA A 214 1.79 -4.39 -4.72
N LEU A 215 0.77 -3.55 -4.94
CA LEU A 215 -0.43 -3.54 -4.10
C LEU A 215 -1.04 -4.94 -3.93
N SER A 216 -1.04 -5.74 -5.00
CA SER A 216 -1.50 -7.13 -4.98
C SER A 216 -0.73 -8.01 -3.99
N GLU A 217 0.56 -7.78 -3.78
CA GLU A 217 1.35 -8.56 -2.81
C GLU A 217 0.92 -8.27 -1.37
N TRP A 218 0.53 -7.03 -1.05
CA TRP A 218 0.05 -6.65 0.27
C TRP A 218 -1.34 -7.19 0.57
N ILE A 219 -2.21 -7.20 -0.43
CA ILE A 219 -3.59 -7.65 -0.32
C ILE A 219 -3.65 -9.17 -0.25
N ASP A 220 -2.85 -9.87 -1.05
CA ASP A 220 -2.84 -11.32 -1.13
C ASP A 220 -2.48 -12.02 0.19
N TYR A 221 -1.76 -11.33 1.07
CA TYR A 221 -1.32 -11.90 2.36
C TYR A 221 -2.33 -11.75 3.50
N HIS A 222 -3.30 -10.86 3.37
CA HIS A 222 -4.28 -10.58 4.43
C HIS A 222 -5.63 -11.27 4.20
N THR A 223 -5.81 -11.95 3.08
CA THR A 223 -7.04 -12.64 2.73
C THR A 223 -7.00 -14.12 3.13
N GLU A 224 -6.84 -14.44 4.41
CA GLU A 224 -7.41 -15.70 4.92
C GLU A 224 -8.93 -15.50 4.99
N MET A 225 -9.63 -15.91 3.93
CA MET A 225 -11.09 -15.87 3.88
C MET A 225 -11.65 -16.87 4.90
N PRO A 226 -12.35 -16.43 5.97
CA PRO A 226 -13.23 -17.34 6.68
C PRO A 226 -14.38 -17.73 5.74
N GLU A 227 -14.75 -18.98 5.74
CA GLU A 227 -15.96 -19.46 5.12
C GLU A 227 -17.18 -18.71 5.71
N GLY A 228 -17.85 -17.85 4.94
CA GLY A 228 -19.02 -17.11 5.36
C GLY A 228 -19.37 -15.94 4.44
N ARG A 229 -20.62 -15.48 4.49
CA ARG A 229 -21.14 -14.34 3.70
C ARG A 229 -20.24 -13.12 3.85
N CYS A 230 -19.82 -12.54 2.72
CA CYS A 230 -19.11 -11.26 2.69
C CYS A 230 -20.02 -10.18 3.27
N GLU A 231 -19.68 -9.65 4.45
CA GLU A 231 -20.22 -8.37 4.90
C GLU A 231 -19.33 -7.28 4.27
N TRP A 232 -19.96 -6.28 3.70
CA TRP A 232 -19.31 -5.10 3.16
C TRP A 232 -18.65 -4.33 4.30
N ASP A 233 -17.35 -4.11 4.21
CA ASP A 233 -16.65 -3.23 5.12
C ASP A 233 -15.79 -2.20 4.35
N ASN A 234 -15.47 -1.10 5.00
CA ASN A 234 -14.69 -0.01 4.42
C ASN A 234 -13.18 -0.28 4.39
N SER A 235 -12.75 -1.45 4.82
CA SER A 235 -11.34 -1.79 4.89
C SER A 235 -10.81 -2.28 3.54
N LEU A 236 -9.70 -1.72 3.09
CA LEU A 236 -8.97 -2.23 1.92
C LEU A 236 -8.46 -3.66 2.17
N VAL A 237 -8.25 -4.02 3.44
CA VAL A 237 -7.85 -5.37 3.89
C VAL A 237 -9.07 -6.24 4.18
N GLY A 238 -10.28 -5.65 4.20
CA GLY A 238 -11.54 -6.35 4.32
C GLY A 238 -11.77 -7.25 3.12
N LYS A 239 -12.45 -8.35 3.36
CA LYS A 239 -12.62 -9.45 2.41
C LYS A 239 -13.12 -9.02 1.04
N THR A 240 -14.00 -8.04 1.00
CA THR A 240 -14.67 -7.61 -0.24
C THR A 240 -13.82 -6.66 -1.06
N LEU A 241 -13.24 -5.63 -0.42
CA LEU A 241 -12.40 -4.66 -1.11
C LEU A 241 -11.11 -5.30 -1.61
N SER A 242 -10.45 -6.15 -0.82
CA SER A 242 -9.21 -6.79 -1.23
C SER A 242 -9.37 -7.74 -2.41
N SER A 243 -10.43 -8.55 -2.45
CA SER A 243 -10.69 -9.44 -3.58
C SER A 243 -11.02 -8.66 -4.85
N SER A 244 -11.79 -7.58 -4.75
CA SER A 244 -12.12 -6.72 -5.89
C SER A 244 -10.93 -5.92 -6.42
N VAL A 245 -9.99 -5.50 -5.56
CA VAL A 245 -8.75 -4.84 -5.99
C VAL A 245 -7.93 -5.75 -6.91
N HIS A 246 -7.78 -7.02 -6.56
CA HIS A 246 -7.07 -7.97 -7.41
C HIS A 246 -7.73 -8.13 -8.79
N TYR A 247 -9.05 -8.21 -8.83
CA TYR A 247 -9.83 -8.22 -10.07
C TYR A 247 -9.57 -6.96 -10.91
N LEU A 248 -9.64 -5.77 -10.32
CA LEU A 248 -9.42 -4.51 -11.03
C LEU A 248 -8.01 -4.41 -11.61
N ILE A 249 -6.97 -4.78 -10.85
CA ILE A 249 -5.59 -4.79 -11.34
C ILE A 249 -5.45 -5.75 -12.52
N THR A 250 -6.08 -6.92 -12.47
CA THR A 250 -6.05 -7.91 -13.57
C THR A 250 -6.75 -7.35 -14.78
N LYS A 251 -7.92 -6.73 -14.62
CA LYS A 251 -8.69 -6.11 -15.71
C LYS A 251 -7.89 -4.99 -16.39
N ILE A 252 -7.26 -4.11 -15.62
CA ILE A 252 -6.39 -3.03 -16.13
C ILE A 252 -5.25 -3.61 -16.99
N LYS A 253 -4.56 -4.66 -16.51
CA LYS A 253 -3.46 -5.29 -17.27
C LYS A 253 -3.91 -5.90 -18.59
N LEU A 254 -5.13 -6.43 -18.68
CA LEU A 254 -5.69 -7.00 -19.89
C LEU A 254 -6.13 -5.93 -20.92
N THR A 255 -6.51 -4.74 -20.47
CA THR A 255 -6.96 -3.64 -21.34
C THR A 255 -5.81 -2.77 -21.87
N THR A 256 -4.62 -2.89 -21.31
CA THR A 256 -3.41 -2.13 -21.71
C THR A 256 -2.45 -2.92 -22.60
N GLN A 257 -2.75 -4.17 -22.92
CA GLN A 257 -2.07 -5.01 -23.92
C GLN A 257 -2.76 -4.92 -25.29
#